data_796f04176084f219406e5f2e9783162d
#
_entry.id   796f04176084f219406e5f2e9783162d
#
_cell.length_a   1.000
_cell.length_b   1.000
_cell.length_c   1.000
_cell.angle_alpha   90.00
_cell.angle_beta   90.00
_cell.angle_gamma   90.00
#
_symmetry.space_group_name_H-M   'P 1'
#
loop_
_entity.id
_entity.type
_entity.pdbx_description
1 polymer ?
#
loop_
_entity_poly.entity_id
_entity_poly.type
_entity_poly.pdbx_seq_one_letter_code
_entity_poly.pdbx_strand_id
1 'polypeptide(L)'
;YRNLILPTLLHDHESGGFFDPDDESGVDEIWKARSEAIRNFLNGPYHAIVVEFYPFGRRRFKREIQDLFRAVKEISGPVPIFTSVREVLVPCTVEKERRMVESVKKHIHTVFIRGDPEVVRFDETFSLAHEIKDRLYYTGYVSPPAPQSWPKRKKQILVSQGGGNVGRELLEGAIGAAALMPEYSFLLATGSRTTPAEMEALRETVRGNNVEIKPFLPDFQRHLLESAVSICMGGDNTLLDVITARTPTLAYPYQGNSEQ
;
A
#
# COMPACT_ATOMS: atom_id res chain seq x y z
N TYR A 1 6.71 6.88 -19.18
CA TYR A 1 6.68 7.42 -17.81
C TYR A 1 8.12 7.68 -17.34
N ARG A 2 8.31 8.74 -16.56
CA ARG A 2 9.55 9.01 -15.83
C ARG A 2 9.32 8.74 -14.36
N ASN A 3 10.23 8.02 -13.72
CA ASN A 3 10.16 7.71 -12.30
C ASN A 3 11.34 8.39 -11.58
N LEU A 4 11.08 8.91 -10.40
CA LEU A 4 12.08 9.38 -9.45
C LEU A 4 12.04 8.48 -8.23
N ILE A 5 13.16 7.84 -7.94
CA ILE A 5 13.38 7.14 -6.68
C ILE A 5 14.03 8.14 -5.74
N LEU A 6 13.37 8.42 -4.63
CA LEU A 6 13.87 9.33 -3.60
C LEU A 6 14.76 8.56 -2.60
N PRO A 7 15.76 9.23 -2.00
CA PRO A 7 16.49 8.67 -0.86
C PRO A 7 15.56 8.06 0.18
N THR A 8 15.87 6.88 0.66
CA THR A 8 15.01 6.11 1.56
C THR A 8 14.95 6.77 2.94
N LEU A 9 13.75 6.88 3.48
CA LEU A 9 13.52 7.24 4.87
C LEU A 9 12.75 6.09 5.51
N LEU A 10 13.30 5.44 6.51
CA LEU A 10 12.62 4.46 7.32
C LEU A 10 11.99 5.12 8.54
N HIS A 11 10.85 4.60 8.93
CA HIS A 11 10.16 5.02 10.13
C HIS A 11 10.58 4.12 11.30
N ASP A 12 11.12 4.75 12.33
CA ASP A 12 11.34 4.07 13.60
C ASP A 12 10.03 4.09 14.41
N HIS A 13 9.50 2.91 14.66
CA HIS A 13 8.25 2.74 15.40
C HIS A 13 8.39 3.04 16.89
N GLU A 14 9.60 2.90 17.46
CA GLU A 14 9.86 3.13 18.89
C GLU A 14 10.01 4.63 19.18
N SER A 15 10.87 5.33 18.46
CA SER A 15 11.08 6.78 18.64
C SER A 15 10.02 7.64 17.96
N GLY A 16 9.28 7.06 17.02
CA GLY A 16 8.31 7.78 16.19
C GLY A 16 8.96 8.70 15.15
N GLY A 17 10.29 8.68 15.01
CA GLY A 17 11.07 9.46 14.07
C GLY A 17 11.30 8.78 12.73
N PHE A 18 12.05 9.45 11.87
CA PHE A 18 12.63 8.87 10.67
C PHE A 18 14.11 8.63 10.86
N PHE A 19 14.66 7.65 10.16
CA PHE A 19 16.10 7.41 10.07
C PHE A 19 16.48 6.99 8.65
N ASP A 20 17.75 7.18 8.28
CA ASP A 20 18.34 6.65 7.07
C ASP A 20 18.88 5.24 7.36
N PRO A 21 18.47 4.20 6.62
CA PRO A 21 19.01 2.87 6.80
C PRO A 21 20.47 2.74 6.29
N ASP A 22 20.92 3.65 5.43
CA ASP A 22 22.18 3.54 4.71
C ASP A 22 23.25 4.52 5.20
N ASP A 23 22.88 5.52 6.04
CA ASP A 23 23.78 6.58 6.47
C ASP A 23 23.45 7.10 7.87
N GLU A 24 24.49 7.34 8.68
CA GLU A 24 24.42 8.03 9.98
C GLU A 24 24.24 9.56 9.85
N SER A 25 24.16 10.09 8.61
CA SER A 25 23.89 11.50 8.37
C SER A 25 22.50 11.87 8.88
N GLY A 26 22.38 13.04 9.44
CA GLY A 26 21.17 13.48 10.12
C GLY A 26 19.95 13.53 9.16
N VAL A 27 18.77 13.22 9.68
CA VAL A 27 17.48 13.21 8.97
C VAL A 27 17.24 14.50 8.15
N ASP A 28 17.78 15.63 8.57
CA ASP A 28 17.64 16.91 7.86
C ASP A 28 18.40 16.92 6.53
N GLU A 29 19.53 16.25 6.41
CA GLU A 29 20.28 16.15 5.14
C GLU A 29 19.53 15.33 4.11
N ILE A 30 18.87 14.23 4.55
CA ILE A 30 18.03 13.43 3.66
C ILE A 30 16.83 14.24 3.15
N TRP A 31 16.16 14.97 4.02
CA TRP A 31 15.06 15.84 3.61
C TRP A 31 15.49 16.87 2.57
N LYS A 32 16.70 17.42 2.72
CA LYS A 32 17.29 18.34 1.77
C LYS A 32 17.59 17.66 0.43
N ALA A 33 18.25 16.49 0.46
CA ALA A 33 18.53 15.70 -0.74
C ALA A 33 17.26 15.29 -1.48
N ARG A 34 16.21 14.87 -0.76
CA ARG A 34 14.91 14.55 -1.34
C ARG A 34 14.27 15.76 -2.02
N SER A 35 14.29 16.91 -1.36
CA SER A 35 13.73 18.15 -1.91
C SER A 35 14.49 18.61 -3.17
N GLU A 36 15.81 18.49 -3.18
CA GLU A 36 16.65 18.78 -4.35
C GLU A 36 16.38 17.80 -5.49
N ALA A 37 16.28 16.50 -5.20
CA ALA A 37 15.95 15.48 -6.19
C ALA A 37 14.59 15.73 -6.85
N ILE A 38 13.56 16.10 -6.06
CA ILE A 38 12.24 16.46 -6.59
C ILE A 38 12.34 17.67 -7.50
N ARG A 39 13.01 18.75 -7.08
CA ARG A 39 13.17 19.98 -7.88
C ARG A 39 13.90 19.70 -9.21
N ASN A 40 14.98 18.92 -9.16
CA ASN A 40 15.74 18.54 -10.36
C ASN A 40 14.96 17.62 -11.31
N PHE A 41 14.02 16.84 -10.78
CA PHE A 41 13.18 15.97 -11.59
C PHE A 41 12.08 16.74 -12.33
N LEU A 42 11.61 17.85 -11.75
CA LEU A 42 10.57 18.69 -12.33
C LEU A 42 11.14 19.48 -13.52
N ASN A 43 10.64 19.24 -14.73
CA ASN A 43 11.24 19.75 -15.95
C ASN A 43 10.27 20.28 -17.01
N GLY A 44 9.02 20.51 -16.70
CA GLY A 44 8.08 20.94 -17.73
C GLY A 44 6.82 21.54 -17.17
N PRO A 45 5.95 22.08 -18.01
CA PRO A 45 4.63 22.47 -17.54
C PRO A 45 3.83 21.23 -17.14
N TYR A 46 3.17 21.31 -15.99
CA TYR A 46 2.29 20.29 -15.45
C TYR A 46 0.85 20.77 -15.53
N HIS A 47 -0.10 19.86 -15.80
CA HIS A 47 -1.52 20.19 -15.89
C HIS A 47 -2.29 19.84 -14.61
N ALA A 48 -1.71 18.96 -13.78
CA ALA A 48 -2.31 18.53 -12.52
C ALA A 48 -1.24 17.90 -11.61
N ILE A 49 -1.54 17.84 -10.31
CA ILE A 49 -0.81 17.03 -9.33
C ILE A 49 -1.78 16.01 -8.75
N VAL A 50 -1.35 14.76 -8.65
CA VAL A 50 -2.07 13.71 -7.93
C VAL A 50 -1.16 13.20 -6.82
N VAL A 51 -1.64 13.26 -5.58
CA VAL A 51 -0.94 12.72 -4.41
C VAL A 51 -1.73 11.57 -3.79
N GLU A 52 -1.03 10.66 -3.14
CA GLU A 52 -1.67 9.56 -2.43
C GLU A 52 -1.79 9.87 -0.94
N PHE A 53 -2.99 9.71 -0.40
CA PHE A 53 -3.36 9.82 1.01
C PHE A 53 -3.25 11.22 1.65
N TYR A 54 -2.44 12.14 1.19
CA TYR A 54 -2.35 13.46 1.81
C TYR A 54 -3.62 14.29 1.51
N PRO A 55 -4.23 14.94 2.51
CA PRO A 55 -3.85 15.11 3.91
C PRO A 55 -4.42 14.06 4.90
N PHE A 56 -5.16 13.07 4.46
CA PHE A 56 -5.77 12.02 5.30
C PHE A 56 -4.74 11.08 5.91
N GLY A 57 -3.63 10.89 5.24
CA GLY A 57 -2.44 10.20 5.70
C GLY A 57 -1.17 10.95 5.28
N ARG A 58 -0.02 10.27 5.35
CA ARG A 58 1.28 10.83 4.91
C ARG A 58 1.66 12.16 5.57
N ARG A 59 1.12 12.49 6.75
CA ARG A 59 1.32 13.79 7.41
C ARG A 59 2.77 14.11 7.71
N ARG A 60 3.59 13.11 7.97
CA ARG A 60 5.03 13.28 8.19
C ARG A 60 5.75 13.84 6.97
N PHE A 61 5.22 13.57 5.77
CA PHE A 61 5.71 14.12 4.50
C PHE A 61 5.05 15.45 4.10
N LYS A 62 4.28 16.07 5.00
CA LYS A 62 3.56 17.33 4.72
C LYS A 62 4.45 18.40 4.12
N ARG A 63 5.66 18.60 4.68
CA ARG A 63 6.61 19.62 4.21
C ARG A 63 7.03 19.33 2.77
N GLU A 64 7.45 18.12 2.48
CA GLU A 64 7.88 17.68 1.14
C GLU A 64 6.74 17.82 0.11
N ILE A 65 5.52 17.40 0.47
CA ILE A 65 4.35 17.49 -0.41
C ILE A 65 3.99 18.95 -0.69
N GLN A 66 4.05 19.84 0.31
CA GLN A 66 3.79 21.25 0.14
C GLN A 66 4.88 21.96 -0.67
N ASP A 67 6.14 21.53 -0.53
CA ASP A 67 7.26 22.01 -1.36
C ASP A 67 7.07 21.60 -2.81
N LEU A 68 6.62 20.36 -3.07
CA LEU A 68 6.22 19.91 -4.42
C LEU A 68 5.12 20.80 -5.01
N PHE A 69 4.07 21.11 -4.24
CA PHE A 69 2.99 21.98 -4.70
C PHE A 69 3.49 23.36 -5.10
N ARG A 70 4.41 23.94 -4.29
CA ARG A 70 5.02 25.23 -4.59
C ARG A 70 5.90 25.17 -5.83
N ALA A 71 6.77 24.19 -5.94
CA ALA A 71 7.65 24.04 -7.09
C ALA A 71 6.89 23.85 -8.40
N VAL A 72 5.83 23.04 -8.41
CA VAL A 72 4.98 22.88 -9.61
C VAL A 72 4.26 24.19 -9.94
N LYS A 73 3.76 24.92 -8.94
CA LYS A 73 3.12 26.23 -9.16
C LYS A 73 4.08 27.26 -9.74
N GLU A 74 5.35 27.27 -9.33
CA GLU A 74 6.40 28.12 -9.87
C GLU A 74 6.68 27.84 -11.36
N ILE A 75 6.62 26.57 -11.77
CA ILE A 75 6.92 26.13 -13.15
C ILE A 75 5.69 26.31 -14.07
N SER A 76 4.50 26.00 -13.59
CA SER A 76 3.31 25.80 -14.42
C SER A 76 2.17 26.79 -14.14
N GLY A 77 2.35 27.66 -13.13
CA GLY A 77 1.23 28.44 -12.61
C GLY A 77 0.29 27.58 -11.75
N PRO A 78 -0.92 28.10 -11.43
CA PRO A 78 -1.90 27.35 -10.66
C PRO A 78 -2.40 26.13 -11.43
N VAL A 79 -2.25 24.95 -10.83
CA VAL A 79 -2.76 23.66 -11.35
C VAL A 79 -3.67 23.00 -10.33
N PRO A 80 -4.67 22.22 -10.76
CA PRO A 80 -5.50 21.45 -9.85
C PRO A 80 -4.67 20.36 -9.14
N ILE A 81 -4.92 20.20 -7.85
CA ILE A 81 -4.29 19.19 -7.00
C ILE A 81 -5.36 18.19 -6.56
N PHE A 82 -5.13 16.93 -6.84
CA PHE A 82 -5.99 15.84 -6.50
C PHE A 82 -5.33 14.97 -5.43
N THR A 83 -6.14 14.34 -4.59
CA THR A 83 -5.65 13.28 -3.69
C THR A 83 -6.43 12.00 -3.91
N SER A 84 -5.77 10.86 -3.80
CA SER A 84 -6.40 9.54 -3.87
C SER A 84 -6.35 8.89 -2.49
N VAL A 85 -7.49 8.43 -2.00
CA VAL A 85 -7.63 7.77 -0.70
C VAL A 85 -8.44 6.49 -0.82
N ARG A 86 -8.34 5.60 0.17
CA ARG A 86 -9.26 4.48 0.35
C ARG A 86 -10.56 4.98 0.99
N GLU A 87 -11.62 4.23 0.85
CA GLU A 87 -12.91 4.50 1.50
C GLU A 87 -12.84 4.34 3.02
N VAL A 88 -11.96 3.45 3.52
CA VAL A 88 -11.73 3.22 4.95
C VAL A 88 -10.48 3.95 5.39
N LEU A 89 -10.62 4.84 6.37
CA LEU A 89 -9.51 5.55 7.00
C LEU A 89 -9.28 5.06 8.41
N VAL A 90 -8.01 5.10 8.85
CA VAL A 90 -7.67 4.81 10.26
C VAL A 90 -8.37 5.83 11.15
N PRO A 91 -9.16 5.39 12.14
CA PRO A 91 -9.86 6.28 13.05
C PRO A 91 -8.90 7.27 13.73
N CYS A 92 -9.33 8.51 13.86
CA CYS A 92 -8.55 9.53 14.54
C CYS A 92 -9.47 10.52 15.28
N THR A 93 -8.88 11.47 16.03
CA THR A 93 -9.67 12.46 16.76
C THR A 93 -10.28 13.49 15.81
N VAL A 94 -11.41 14.07 16.20
CA VAL A 94 -12.11 15.12 15.44
C VAL A 94 -11.19 16.32 15.13
N GLU A 95 -10.28 16.69 16.06
CA GLU A 95 -9.31 17.75 15.82
C GLU A 95 -8.33 17.41 14.67
N LYS A 96 -7.98 16.13 14.56
CA LYS A 96 -7.14 15.67 13.43
C LYS A 96 -7.94 15.70 12.13
N GLU A 97 -9.20 15.27 12.15
CA GLU A 97 -10.08 15.36 10.97
C GLU A 97 -10.27 16.83 10.55
N ARG A 98 -10.49 17.74 11.49
CA ARG A 98 -10.63 19.19 11.18
C ARG A 98 -9.40 19.74 10.45
N ARG A 99 -8.19 19.37 10.89
CA ARG A 99 -6.94 19.76 10.20
C ARG A 99 -6.84 19.16 8.79
N MET A 100 -7.39 17.97 8.57
CA MET A 100 -7.47 17.38 7.23
C MET A 100 -8.43 18.18 6.36
N VAL A 101 -9.62 18.47 6.86
CA VAL A 101 -10.64 19.32 6.18
C VAL A 101 -10.04 20.67 5.79
N GLU A 102 -9.39 21.37 6.72
CA GLU A 102 -8.72 22.64 6.44
C GLU A 102 -7.68 22.51 5.31
N SER A 103 -6.88 21.44 5.36
CA SER A 103 -5.87 21.17 4.33
C SER A 103 -6.50 20.84 2.97
N VAL A 104 -7.59 20.08 2.95
CA VAL A 104 -8.36 19.81 1.73
C VAL A 104 -8.92 21.12 1.16
N LYS A 105 -9.63 21.91 1.98
CA LYS A 105 -10.20 23.20 1.54
C LYS A 105 -9.15 24.16 0.98
N LYS A 106 -7.91 24.11 1.53
CA LYS A 106 -6.81 24.99 1.14
C LYS A 106 -6.06 24.54 -0.11
N HIS A 107 -5.88 23.25 -0.31
CA HIS A 107 -4.92 22.74 -1.29
C HIS A 107 -5.51 21.77 -2.32
N ILE A 108 -6.55 21.01 -1.96
CA ILE A 108 -7.02 19.90 -2.77
C ILE A 108 -8.25 20.30 -3.57
N HIS A 109 -8.22 20.08 -4.87
CA HIS A 109 -9.34 20.34 -5.76
C HIS A 109 -10.40 19.23 -5.64
N THR A 110 -9.98 17.96 -5.70
CA THR A 110 -10.88 16.81 -5.59
C THR A 110 -10.19 15.69 -4.82
N VAL A 111 -10.95 14.99 -3.99
CA VAL A 111 -10.57 13.78 -3.26
C VAL A 111 -11.16 12.59 -4.01
N PHE A 112 -10.32 11.80 -4.67
CA PHE A 112 -10.71 10.55 -5.29
C PHE A 112 -10.77 9.44 -4.24
N ILE A 113 -11.96 8.94 -3.95
CA ILE A 113 -12.19 7.83 -3.04
C ILE A 113 -12.18 6.55 -3.86
N ARG A 114 -11.18 5.70 -3.65
CA ARG A 114 -11.07 4.40 -4.30
C ARG A 114 -11.95 3.40 -3.58
N GLY A 115 -13.22 3.42 -3.88
CA GLY A 115 -14.24 2.59 -3.26
C GLY A 115 -15.59 2.81 -3.90
N ASP A 116 -16.57 2.06 -3.44
CA ASP A 116 -17.97 2.15 -3.87
C ASP A 116 -18.83 2.55 -2.66
N PRO A 117 -19.59 3.65 -2.73
CA PRO A 117 -20.43 4.08 -1.62
C PRO A 117 -21.57 3.10 -1.30
N GLU A 118 -21.89 2.15 -2.20
CA GLU A 118 -22.83 1.06 -1.92
C GLU A 118 -22.21 -0.05 -1.05
N VAL A 119 -20.87 -0.11 -0.94
CA VAL A 119 -20.15 -1.07 -0.10
C VAL A 119 -19.72 -0.43 1.22
N VAL A 120 -18.96 0.68 1.15
CA VAL A 120 -18.54 1.46 2.33
C VAL A 120 -18.59 2.96 1.98
N ARG A 121 -19.32 3.72 2.76
CA ARG A 121 -19.34 5.16 2.61
C ARG A 121 -18.18 5.80 3.35
N PHE A 122 -17.56 6.80 2.75
CA PHE A 122 -16.42 7.50 3.31
C PHE A 122 -16.73 8.18 4.65
N ASP A 123 -17.97 8.63 4.86
CA ASP A 123 -18.43 9.26 6.10
C ASP A 123 -18.58 8.26 7.27
N GLU A 124 -18.52 6.96 7.03
CA GLU A 124 -18.49 5.95 8.09
C GLU A 124 -17.16 5.92 8.84
N THR A 125 -16.07 6.34 8.17
CA THR A 125 -14.72 6.36 8.76
C THR A 125 -14.12 7.76 8.87
N PHE A 126 -14.76 8.78 8.27
CA PHE A 126 -14.37 10.18 8.32
C PHE A 126 -15.56 11.06 8.65
N SER A 127 -15.73 11.39 9.93
CA SER A 127 -16.95 12.04 10.46
C SER A 127 -17.22 13.43 9.87
N LEU A 128 -16.16 14.16 9.46
CA LEU A 128 -16.26 15.49 8.86
C LEU A 128 -16.33 15.47 7.32
N ALA A 129 -16.63 14.33 6.71
CA ALA A 129 -16.77 14.21 5.25
C ALA A 129 -17.78 15.21 4.66
N HIS A 130 -18.85 15.50 5.39
CA HIS A 130 -19.89 16.44 5.01
C HIS A 130 -19.38 17.88 4.77
N GLU A 131 -18.29 18.29 5.43
CA GLU A 131 -17.67 19.61 5.26
C GLU A 131 -16.90 19.79 3.94
N ILE A 132 -16.63 18.70 3.23
CA ILE A 132 -15.89 18.68 1.95
C ILE A 132 -16.63 17.87 0.88
N LYS A 133 -17.93 17.63 1.05
CA LYS A 133 -18.74 16.79 0.17
C LYS A 133 -18.69 17.17 -1.31
N ASP A 134 -18.56 18.46 -1.57
CA ASP A 134 -18.44 19.05 -2.92
C ASP A 134 -17.11 18.70 -3.62
N ARG A 135 -16.14 18.16 -2.90
CA ARG A 135 -14.83 17.74 -3.40
C ARG A 135 -14.63 16.24 -3.41
N LEU A 136 -15.58 15.47 -2.89
CA LEU A 136 -15.50 14.01 -2.86
C LEU A 136 -15.97 13.41 -4.18
N TYR A 137 -15.21 12.47 -4.71
CA TYR A 137 -15.55 11.73 -5.90
C TYR A 137 -15.17 10.27 -5.76
N TYR A 138 -16.15 9.37 -5.80
CA TYR A 138 -15.92 7.93 -5.78
C TYR A 138 -15.53 7.45 -7.17
N THR A 139 -14.38 6.77 -7.25
CA THR A 139 -13.85 6.23 -8.52
C THR A 139 -14.29 4.81 -8.81
N GLY A 140 -14.94 4.16 -7.86
CA GLY A 140 -15.00 2.71 -7.81
C GLY A 140 -13.66 2.11 -7.37
N TYR A 141 -13.62 0.80 -7.22
CA TYR A 141 -12.40 0.08 -6.89
C TYR A 141 -11.44 0.07 -8.09
N VAL A 142 -10.18 0.45 -7.83
CA VAL A 142 -9.12 0.46 -8.85
C VAL A 142 -8.35 -0.84 -8.73
N SER A 143 -8.59 -1.74 -9.66
CA SER A 143 -7.96 -3.07 -9.72
C SER A 143 -7.31 -3.31 -11.09
N PRO A 144 -6.43 -4.29 -11.21
CA PRO A 144 -5.98 -4.76 -12.52
C PRO A 144 -7.18 -5.14 -13.41
N PRO A 145 -7.03 -5.07 -14.74
CA PRO A 145 -8.10 -5.50 -15.64
C PRO A 145 -8.42 -6.98 -15.42
N ALA A 146 -9.69 -7.33 -15.56
CA ALA A 146 -10.11 -8.73 -15.48
C ALA A 146 -9.36 -9.57 -16.53
N PRO A 147 -8.96 -10.80 -16.19
CA PRO A 147 -8.23 -11.66 -17.12
C PRO A 147 -9.13 -12.04 -18.31
N GLN A 148 -8.52 -12.15 -19.49
CA GLN A 148 -9.24 -12.55 -20.71
C GLN A 148 -9.67 -14.01 -20.69
N SER A 149 -8.99 -14.86 -19.90
CA SER A 149 -9.28 -16.28 -19.76
C SER A 149 -8.99 -16.76 -18.34
N TRP A 150 -9.68 -17.84 -17.97
CA TRP A 150 -9.59 -18.45 -16.64
C TRP A 150 -8.92 -19.81 -16.78
N PRO A 151 -7.62 -19.94 -16.41
CA PRO A 151 -6.93 -21.21 -16.47
C PRO A 151 -7.52 -22.21 -15.47
N LYS A 152 -7.33 -23.52 -15.74
CA LYS A 152 -7.64 -24.56 -14.76
C LYS A 152 -6.72 -24.37 -13.55
N ARG A 153 -7.30 -24.27 -12.36
CA ARG A 153 -6.53 -24.13 -11.11
C ARG A 153 -5.74 -25.37 -10.81
N LYS A 154 -4.51 -25.19 -10.38
CA LYS A 154 -3.60 -26.22 -9.87
C LYS A 154 -3.96 -26.52 -8.41
N LYS A 155 -3.58 -27.68 -7.91
CA LYS A 155 -3.57 -27.97 -6.47
C LYS A 155 -2.44 -27.18 -5.78
N GLN A 156 -2.54 -25.87 -5.83
CA GLN A 156 -1.59 -24.92 -5.25
C GLN A 156 -2.31 -23.99 -4.28
N ILE A 157 -1.71 -23.74 -3.15
CA ILE A 157 -2.11 -22.73 -2.17
C ILE A 157 -1.08 -21.60 -2.24
N LEU A 158 -1.54 -20.40 -2.60
CA LEU A 158 -0.71 -19.21 -2.64
C LEU A 158 -0.83 -18.47 -1.30
N VAL A 159 0.28 -18.27 -0.61
CA VAL A 159 0.31 -17.55 0.66
C VAL A 159 1.09 -16.25 0.50
N SER A 160 0.51 -15.12 0.88
CA SER A 160 1.10 -13.80 0.67
C SER A 160 1.04 -12.97 1.95
N GLN A 161 2.22 -12.64 2.47
CA GLN A 161 2.36 -11.72 3.60
C GLN A 161 2.10 -10.26 3.20
N GLY A 162 2.20 -9.92 1.90
CA GLY A 162 2.13 -8.54 1.42
C GLY A 162 3.48 -7.82 1.46
N GLY A 163 3.46 -6.49 1.27
CA GLY A 163 4.69 -5.68 1.19
C GLY A 163 5.25 -5.19 2.54
N GLY A 164 4.61 -5.52 3.66
CA GLY A 164 5.03 -5.12 5.01
C GLY A 164 5.96 -6.15 5.69
N ASN A 165 6.44 -5.80 6.89
CA ASN A 165 7.23 -6.71 7.76
C ASN A 165 6.37 -7.42 8.80
N VAL A 166 5.06 -7.54 8.56
CA VAL A 166 4.09 -8.16 9.48
C VAL A 166 3.53 -9.43 8.85
N GLY A 167 3.07 -10.39 9.68
CA GLY A 167 2.41 -11.61 9.19
C GLY A 167 3.34 -12.83 9.09
N ARG A 168 4.44 -12.85 9.84
CA ARG A 168 5.30 -14.02 9.94
C ARG A 168 4.54 -15.24 10.43
N GLU A 169 3.64 -15.08 11.38
CA GLU A 169 2.74 -16.11 11.90
C GLU A 169 1.84 -16.73 10.82
N LEU A 170 1.44 -15.94 9.80
CA LEU A 170 0.71 -16.46 8.66
C LEU A 170 1.55 -17.45 7.84
N LEU A 171 2.82 -17.11 7.60
CA LEU A 171 3.75 -17.95 6.85
C LEU A 171 4.08 -19.23 7.62
N GLU A 172 4.36 -19.12 8.92
CA GLU A 172 4.63 -20.26 9.80
C GLU A 172 3.41 -21.19 9.90
N GLY A 173 2.22 -20.62 10.06
CA GLY A 173 0.96 -21.39 10.04
C GLY A 173 0.73 -22.11 8.71
N ALA A 174 1.04 -21.47 7.58
CA ALA A 174 0.93 -22.09 6.26
C ALA A 174 1.94 -23.23 6.07
N ILE A 175 3.17 -23.08 6.56
CA ILE A 175 4.18 -24.18 6.55
C ILE A 175 3.70 -25.36 7.39
N GLY A 176 3.12 -25.09 8.58
CA GLY A 176 2.52 -26.16 9.40
C GLY A 176 1.37 -26.87 8.69
N ALA A 177 0.50 -26.13 8.01
CA ALA A 177 -0.60 -26.70 7.23
C ALA A 177 -0.11 -27.54 6.04
N ALA A 178 1.00 -27.14 5.39
CA ALA A 178 1.57 -27.86 4.26
C ALA A 178 1.99 -29.29 4.64
N ALA A 179 2.46 -29.51 5.86
CA ALA A 179 2.81 -30.84 6.36
C ALA A 179 1.58 -31.77 6.50
N LEU A 180 0.39 -31.19 6.66
CA LEU A 180 -0.87 -31.93 6.79
C LEU A 180 -1.59 -32.12 5.43
N MET A 181 -1.14 -31.45 4.38
CA MET A 181 -1.77 -31.40 3.06
C MET A 181 -0.76 -31.71 1.94
N PRO A 182 -0.16 -32.93 1.93
CA PRO A 182 0.92 -33.25 0.99
C PRO A 182 0.49 -33.26 -0.47
N GLU A 183 -0.81 -33.35 -0.75
CA GLU A 183 -1.40 -33.30 -2.10
C GLU A 183 -1.49 -31.88 -2.69
N TYR A 184 -1.24 -30.83 -1.89
CA TYR A 184 -1.16 -29.44 -2.33
C TYR A 184 0.29 -28.95 -2.30
N SER A 185 0.66 -28.17 -3.29
CA SER A 185 1.87 -27.35 -3.24
C SER A 185 1.57 -26.00 -2.58
N PHE A 186 2.48 -25.52 -1.75
CA PHE A 186 2.38 -24.23 -1.09
C PHE A 186 3.42 -23.28 -1.68
N LEU A 187 3.00 -22.15 -2.23
CA LEU A 187 3.85 -21.09 -2.72
C LEU A 187 3.72 -19.89 -1.79
N LEU A 188 4.79 -19.59 -1.04
CA LEU A 188 4.82 -18.53 -0.05
C LEU A 188 5.58 -17.31 -0.60
N ALA A 189 4.92 -16.15 -0.61
CA ALA A 189 5.52 -14.84 -0.91
C ALA A 189 5.71 -14.05 0.39
N THR A 190 6.97 -13.88 0.81
CA THR A 190 7.32 -13.26 2.09
C THR A 190 7.37 -11.73 2.06
N GLY A 191 7.39 -11.14 0.85
CA GLY A 191 7.58 -9.70 0.65
C GLY A 191 9.04 -9.32 0.41
N SER A 192 9.24 -8.24 -0.34
CA SER A 192 10.55 -7.77 -0.81
C SER A 192 11.46 -7.24 0.32
N ARG A 193 10.93 -7.04 1.51
CA ARG A 193 11.69 -6.54 2.69
C ARG A 193 12.19 -7.64 3.59
N THR A 194 11.84 -8.91 3.34
CA THR A 194 12.32 -10.05 4.12
C THR A 194 13.83 -10.19 3.93
N THR A 195 14.56 -10.16 5.02
CA THR A 195 16.02 -10.30 5.01
C THR A 195 16.46 -11.73 4.67
N PRO A 196 17.70 -11.93 4.20
CA PRO A 196 18.23 -13.27 3.96
C PRO A 196 18.19 -14.16 5.20
N ALA A 197 18.44 -13.60 6.40
CA ALA A 197 18.41 -14.35 7.66
C ALA A 197 16.98 -14.81 8.01
N GLU A 198 15.99 -13.96 7.83
CA GLU A 198 14.58 -14.31 8.02
C GLU A 198 14.12 -15.39 7.03
N MET A 199 14.56 -15.29 5.77
CA MET A 199 14.27 -16.29 4.74
C MET A 199 14.85 -17.66 5.12
N GLU A 200 16.08 -17.70 5.62
CA GLU A 200 16.73 -18.96 6.04
C GLU A 200 16.03 -19.55 7.26
N ALA A 201 15.74 -18.72 8.27
CA ALA A 201 14.98 -19.15 9.45
C ALA A 201 13.60 -19.73 9.08
N LEU A 202 12.93 -19.17 8.05
CA LEU A 202 11.68 -19.73 7.57
C LEU A 202 11.88 -21.08 6.87
N ARG A 203 12.93 -21.20 6.03
CA ARG A 203 13.26 -22.46 5.35
C ARG A 203 13.56 -23.60 6.31
N GLU A 204 14.23 -23.32 7.42
CA GLU A 204 14.53 -24.31 8.47
C GLU A 204 13.27 -24.90 9.12
N THR A 205 12.14 -24.19 9.09
CA THR A 205 10.86 -24.69 9.62
C THR A 205 10.11 -25.62 8.67
N VAL A 206 10.47 -25.62 7.37
CA VAL A 206 9.81 -26.45 6.36
C VAL A 206 10.03 -27.93 6.64
N ARG A 207 8.94 -28.69 6.65
CA ARG A 207 8.93 -30.14 6.74
C ARG A 207 8.27 -30.72 5.49
N GLY A 208 9.01 -31.42 4.67
CA GLY A 208 8.52 -31.97 3.41
C GLY A 208 9.03 -31.20 2.19
N ASN A 209 8.50 -31.51 1.01
CA ASN A 209 8.98 -31.02 -0.29
C ASN A 209 7.90 -30.24 -1.07
N ASN A 210 6.77 -29.93 -0.43
CA ASN A 210 5.63 -29.27 -1.06
C ASN A 210 5.53 -27.77 -0.76
N VAL A 211 6.57 -27.15 -0.20
CA VAL A 211 6.64 -25.72 0.13
C VAL A 211 7.75 -25.04 -0.67
N GLU A 212 7.39 -24.01 -1.40
CA GLU A 212 8.32 -23.10 -2.08
C GLU A 212 8.21 -21.70 -1.47
N ILE A 213 9.33 -21.08 -1.07
CA ILE A 213 9.36 -19.75 -0.44
C ILE A 213 10.11 -18.79 -1.36
N LYS A 214 9.47 -17.67 -1.70
CA LYS A 214 10.03 -16.60 -2.53
C LYS A 214 9.84 -15.23 -1.86
N PRO A 215 10.82 -14.33 -1.94
CA PRO A 215 10.67 -12.97 -1.42
C PRO A 215 9.68 -12.14 -2.26
N PHE A 216 9.62 -12.41 -3.56
CA PHE A 216 8.77 -11.70 -4.51
C PHE A 216 8.31 -12.65 -5.62
N LEU A 217 7.08 -12.46 -6.07
CA LEU A 217 6.50 -13.19 -7.19
C LEU A 217 6.23 -12.21 -8.34
N PRO A 218 7.03 -12.26 -9.40
CA PRO A 218 6.64 -11.64 -10.66
C PRO A 218 5.28 -12.21 -11.11
N ASP A 219 4.48 -11.41 -11.77
CA ASP A 219 3.15 -11.82 -12.26
C ASP A 219 2.23 -12.41 -11.17
N PHE A 220 2.16 -11.76 -10.00
CA PHE A 220 1.35 -12.20 -8.85
C PHE A 220 -0.09 -12.56 -9.25
N GLN A 221 -0.70 -11.80 -10.17
CA GLN A 221 -2.02 -12.08 -10.73
C GLN A 221 -2.12 -13.47 -11.38
N ARG A 222 -1.09 -13.86 -12.13
CA ARG A 222 -1.05 -15.20 -12.74
C ARG A 222 -1.02 -16.30 -11.69
N HIS A 223 -0.22 -16.11 -10.63
CA HIS A 223 -0.17 -17.08 -9.53
C HIS A 223 -1.53 -17.20 -8.82
N LEU A 224 -2.24 -16.09 -8.64
CA LEU A 224 -3.60 -16.10 -8.10
C LEU A 224 -4.56 -16.90 -9.00
N LEU A 225 -4.56 -16.61 -10.30
CA LEU A 225 -5.42 -17.30 -11.28
C LEU A 225 -5.19 -18.82 -11.31
N GLU A 226 -3.94 -19.25 -11.15
CA GLU A 226 -3.55 -20.66 -11.21
C GLU A 226 -3.72 -21.38 -9.88
N SER A 227 -3.86 -20.69 -8.75
CA SER A 227 -3.97 -21.28 -7.42
C SER A 227 -5.39 -21.73 -7.08
N ALA A 228 -5.53 -22.84 -6.39
CA ALA A 228 -6.82 -23.31 -5.87
C ALA A 228 -7.36 -22.38 -4.78
N VAL A 229 -6.47 -21.91 -3.90
CA VAL A 229 -6.78 -21.03 -2.77
C VAL A 229 -5.64 -20.01 -2.61
N SER A 230 -5.99 -18.80 -2.18
CA SER A 230 -5.07 -17.79 -1.69
C SER A 230 -5.23 -17.62 -0.19
N ILE A 231 -4.13 -17.37 0.53
CA ILE A 231 -4.13 -16.97 1.93
C ILE A 231 -3.34 -15.66 2.03
N CYS A 232 -3.94 -14.61 2.59
CA CYS A 232 -3.30 -13.30 2.62
C CYS A 232 -3.62 -12.52 3.89
N MET A 233 -2.86 -11.44 4.13
CA MET A 233 -3.07 -10.52 5.25
C MET A 233 -4.27 -9.57 5.08
N GLY A 234 -5.01 -9.64 3.97
CA GLY A 234 -6.17 -8.77 3.75
C GLY A 234 -5.83 -7.33 3.36
N GLY A 235 -4.60 -7.06 2.91
CA GLY A 235 -4.25 -5.72 2.41
C GLY A 235 -5.05 -5.34 1.17
N ASP A 236 -5.47 -4.09 1.07
CA ASP A 236 -6.36 -3.53 0.05
C ASP A 236 -6.01 -3.99 -1.39
N ASN A 237 -4.78 -3.76 -1.83
CA ASN A 237 -4.37 -4.17 -3.18
C ASN A 237 -4.48 -5.69 -3.38
N THR A 238 -4.10 -6.48 -2.37
CA THR A 238 -4.17 -7.94 -2.47
C THR A 238 -5.62 -8.42 -2.50
N LEU A 239 -6.53 -7.79 -1.75
CA LEU A 239 -7.96 -8.11 -1.82
C LEU A 239 -8.54 -7.81 -3.20
N LEU A 240 -8.20 -6.66 -3.80
CA LEU A 240 -8.62 -6.34 -5.16
C LEU A 240 -8.03 -7.32 -6.18
N ASP A 241 -6.79 -7.74 -6.01
CA ASP A 241 -6.15 -8.75 -6.84
C ASP A 241 -6.89 -10.10 -6.77
N VAL A 242 -7.20 -10.59 -5.57
CA VAL A 242 -7.89 -11.89 -5.39
C VAL A 242 -9.32 -11.84 -5.87
N ILE A 243 -10.03 -10.72 -5.68
CA ILE A 243 -11.40 -10.52 -6.22
C ILE A 243 -11.35 -10.52 -7.75
N THR A 244 -10.42 -9.78 -8.36
CA THR A 244 -10.24 -9.74 -9.82
C THR A 244 -9.88 -11.11 -10.38
N ALA A 245 -9.02 -11.87 -9.68
CA ALA A 245 -8.66 -13.23 -10.05
C ALA A 245 -9.76 -14.27 -9.69
N ARG A 246 -10.82 -13.87 -8.98
CA ARG A 246 -11.86 -14.77 -8.45
C ARG A 246 -11.29 -15.95 -7.68
N THR A 247 -10.14 -15.77 -7.01
CA THR A 247 -9.50 -16.87 -6.30
C THR A 247 -10.12 -17.03 -4.92
N PRO A 248 -10.60 -18.22 -4.54
CA PRO A 248 -11.03 -18.47 -3.17
C PRO A 248 -9.92 -18.06 -2.20
N THR A 249 -10.27 -17.28 -1.18
CA THR A 249 -9.27 -16.62 -0.35
C THR A 249 -9.63 -16.69 1.13
N LEU A 250 -8.63 -17.03 1.95
CA LEU A 250 -8.66 -16.85 3.39
C LEU A 250 -7.89 -15.55 3.71
N ALA A 251 -8.59 -14.55 4.22
CA ALA A 251 -7.97 -13.34 4.71
C ALA A 251 -7.69 -13.47 6.22
N TYR A 252 -6.45 -13.21 6.62
CA TYR A 252 -6.02 -13.11 8.02
C TYR A 252 -5.58 -11.68 8.30
N PRO A 253 -6.52 -10.79 8.71
CA PRO A 253 -6.22 -9.38 8.88
C PRO A 253 -5.17 -9.14 9.98
N TYR A 254 -4.28 -8.18 9.75
CA TYR A 254 -3.32 -7.76 10.75
C TYR A 254 -4.03 -7.14 11.97
N GLN A 255 -3.66 -7.60 13.18
CA GLN A 255 -4.29 -7.17 14.44
C GLN A 255 -3.71 -5.85 15.00
N GLY A 256 -2.94 -5.11 14.21
CA GLY A 256 -2.34 -3.83 14.62
C GLY A 256 -3.24 -2.62 14.34
N ASN A 257 -2.67 -1.42 14.52
CA ASN A 257 -3.34 -0.13 14.24
C ASN A 257 -3.37 0.14 12.72
N SER A 258 -4.13 -0.63 11.99
CA SER A 258 -4.34 -0.44 10.55
C SER A 258 -5.83 -0.54 10.20
N GLU A 259 -6.18 -0.09 9.01
CA GLU A 259 -7.53 -0.15 8.45
C GLU A 259 -7.91 -1.51 7.84
N GLN A 260 -7.27 -2.58 8.24
CA GLN A 260 -7.53 -3.94 7.75
C GLN A 260 -8.61 -4.66 8.55
#